data_8b7096ca9e1c25921108ab13473bcfc5
#
_entry.id   8b7096ca9e1c25921108ab13473bcfc5
#
_cell.length_a   1.000
_cell.length_b   1.000
_cell.length_c   1.000
_cell.angle_alpha   90.00
_cell.angle_beta   90.00
_cell.angle_gamma   90.00
#
_symmetry.space_group_name_H-M   'P 1'
#
loop_
_entity.id
_entity.type
_entity.pdbx_description
1 polymer ?
#
loop_
_entity_poly.entity_id
_entity_poly.type
_entity_poly.pdbx_seq_one_letter_code
_entity_poly.pdbx_strand_id
1 'polypeptide(L)'
;MHTAVAEYNQKINTNYRWNFFWMALDNMMFFFIFMGMSPYTILPYYVEKFTDSKILIGLIPTLYLVGTTLPQLVMANFLHSRKKRKKYLVAIAATQRMGILGVFLLSLLQPRFNISATLTLVIFFLMHTLQHVASGFYVPAWIDFLGKCIPRRRGFLFGISNFLGGLMGLALGWLLAFLLERYPFQQAMPVIFGIALGASLISLVSIISWREVVPPDELLPREADRTDSLGGVFKDRNFVQYLIWRGLMVTLEIATPFYALSALEILRVSAAQVGVFTTILAFSQAAMNPLWGWLGDKKGFLRIIQISALAGSLGAFLAVLVPTLPSYYAVFFLVGMMLSGLSISSINIIFEFSPKQLVPLYTAVSQIALTPLSSVVPLLGGVVAEQLGYAANYWLAGALGLASLLGISAAVKNPKGHSGEELKAA
;
A
#
# COMPACT_ATOMS: atom_id res chain seq x y z
N MET A 1 26.01 -27.96 -17.95
CA MET A 1 25.79 -27.11 -16.74
C MET A 1 26.31 -25.67 -16.95
N HIS A 2 27.61 -25.41 -17.18
CA HIS A 2 28.14 -24.05 -17.38
C HIS A 2 27.55 -23.25 -18.56
N THR A 3 27.18 -23.95 -19.67
CA THR A 3 26.66 -23.32 -20.90
C THR A 3 25.24 -22.75 -20.72
N ALA A 4 24.31 -23.46 -20.06
CA ALA A 4 22.94 -23.01 -19.84
C ALA A 4 22.86 -21.78 -18.90
N VAL A 5 23.67 -21.79 -17.83
CA VAL A 5 23.78 -20.64 -16.91
C VAL A 5 24.42 -19.43 -17.58
N ALA A 6 25.44 -19.63 -18.42
CA ALA A 6 26.09 -18.56 -19.19
C ALA A 6 25.09 -17.92 -20.18
N GLU A 7 24.34 -18.72 -20.93
CA GLU A 7 23.30 -18.26 -21.86
C GLU A 7 22.20 -17.48 -21.12
N TYR A 8 21.75 -17.96 -19.96
CA TYR A 8 20.79 -17.28 -19.11
C TYR A 8 21.29 -15.89 -18.70
N ASN A 9 22.53 -15.79 -18.20
CA ASN A 9 23.16 -14.53 -17.81
C ASN A 9 23.33 -13.58 -18.99
N GLN A 10 23.66 -14.10 -20.16
CA GLN A 10 23.77 -13.32 -21.39
C GLN A 10 22.41 -12.72 -21.78
N LYS A 11 21.33 -13.50 -21.75
CA LYS A 11 19.96 -13.02 -22.02
C LYS A 11 19.50 -11.95 -21.03
N ILE A 12 19.84 -12.10 -19.72
CA ILE A 12 19.59 -11.07 -18.72
C ILE A 12 20.31 -9.76 -19.10
N ASN A 13 21.60 -9.83 -19.39
CA ASN A 13 22.41 -8.64 -19.72
C ASN A 13 21.90 -7.94 -20.98
N THR A 14 21.55 -8.69 -22.01
CA THR A 14 21.01 -8.15 -23.28
C THR A 14 19.67 -7.43 -23.06
N ASN A 15 18.80 -7.97 -22.23
CA ASN A 15 17.47 -7.42 -21.98
C ASN A 15 17.44 -6.40 -20.83
N TYR A 16 18.54 -6.23 -20.10
CA TYR A 16 18.58 -5.46 -18.85
C TYR A 16 18.10 -4.02 -19.01
N ARG A 17 18.67 -3.25 -19.97
CA ARG A 17 18.30 -1.83 -20.17
C ARG A 17 16.85 -1.68 -20.58
N TRP A 18 16.35 -2.58 -21.45
CA TRP A 18 14.97 -2.61 -21.88
C TRP A 18 14.01 -2.88 -20.73
N ASN A 19 14.26 -3.94 -19.98
CA ASN A 19 13.43 -4.29 -18.83
C ASN A 19 13.49 -3.22 -17.73
N PHE A 20 14.67 -2.64 -17.49
CA PHE A 20 14.85 -1.56 -16.52
C PHE A 20 13.96 -0.35 -16.85
N PHE A 21 14.00 0.12 -18.10
CA PHE A 21 13.16 1.26 -18.54
C PHE A 21 11.66 0.98 -18.36
N TRP A 22 11.19 -0.14 -18.87
CA TRP A 22 9.77 -0.46 -18.80
C TRP A 22 9.29 -0.74 -17.37
N MET A 23 10.10 -1.38 -16.53
CA MET A 23 9.76 -1.58 -15.11
C MET A 23 9.79 -0.28 -14.32
N ALA A 24 10.71 0.63 -14.63
CA ALA A 24 10.72 1.95 -14.02
C ALA A 24 9.48 2.75 -14.39
N LEU A 25 9.06 2.71 -15.67
CA LEU A 25 7.85 3.37 -16.14
C LEU A 25 6.59 2.78 -15.48
N ASP A 26 6.47 1.46 -15.37
CA ASP A 26 5.36 0.80 -14.68
C ASP A 26 5.24 1.27 -13.23
N ASN A 27 6.34 1.23 -12.49
CA ASN A 27 6.37 1.67 -11.08
C ASN A 27 6.04 3.18 -10.94
N MET A 28 6.48 4.01 -11.87
CA MET A 28 6.16 5.44 -11.90
C MET A 28 4.66 5.67 -12.15
N MET A 29 4.04 4.94 -13.09
CA MET A 29 2.61 5.05 -13.38
C MET A 29 1.73 4.62 -12.20
N PHE A 30 2.25 3.76 -11.31
CA PHE A 30 1.53 3.37 -10.10
C PHE A 30 1.18 4.58 -9.20
N PHE A 31 2.03 5.59 -9.13
CA PHE A 31 1.74 6.82 -8.37
C PHE A 31 0.50 7.55 -8.90
N PHE A 32 0.33 7.63 -10.22
CA PHE A 32 -0.86 8.25 -10.82
C PHE A 32 -2.13 7.47 -10.51
N ILE A 33 -2.05 6.13 -10.61
CA ILE A 33 -3.17 5.26 -10.28
C ILE A 33 -3.53 5.44 -8.81
N PHE A 34 -2.54 5.41 -7.91
CA PHE A 34 -2.76 5.53 -6.48
C PHE A 34 -3.35 6.89 -6.10
N MET A 35 -2.91 7.99 -6.72
CA MET A 35 -3.45 9.32 -6.43
C MET A 35 -4.90 9.48 -6.93
N GLY A 36 -5.20 9.09 -8.18
CA GLY A 36 -6.54 9.19 -8.74
C GLY A 36 -7.54 8.19 -8.13
N MET A 37 -7.06 7.08 -7.58
CA MET A 37 -7.86 6.03 -6.93
C MET A 37 -7.52 5.90 -5.43
N SER A 38 -7.15 7.00 -4.78
CA SER A 38 -6.76 6.99 -3.37
C SER A 38 -7.88 6.48 -2.46
N PRO A 39 -7.67 5.38 -1.72
CA PRO A 39 -8.66 4.84 -0.80
C PRO A 39 -8.85 5.69 0.46
N TYR A 40 -8.02 6.71 0.64
CA TYR A 40 -8.00 7.56 1.83
C TYR A 40 -8.52 8.99 1.57
N THR A 41 -8.67 9.38 0.29
CA THR A 41 -9.07 10.74 -0.06
C THR A 41 -10.09 10.79 -1.20
N ILE A 42 -9.70 10.42 -2.42
CA ILE A 42 -10.55 10.56 -3.64
C ILE A 42 -11.75 9.61 -3.61
N LEU A 43 -11.54 8.32 -3.30
CA LEU A 43 -12.63 7.34 -3.28
C LEU A 43 -13.62 7.59 -2.13
N PRO A 44 -13.23 7.91 -0.88
CA PRO A 44 -14.14 8.39 0.16
C PRO A 44 -14.99 9.59 -0.30
N TYR A 45 -14.37 10.61 -0.90
CA TYR A 45 -15.08 11.77 -1.43
C TYR A 45 -16.07 11.39 -2.55
N TYR A 46 -15.70 10.44 -3.42
CA TYR A 46 -16.61 9.95 -4.47
C TYR A 46 -17.83 9.23 -3.88
N VAL A 47 -17.61 8.31 -2.94
CA VAL A 47 -18.65 7.47 -2.34
C VAL A 47 -19.61 8.30 -1.49
N GLU A 48 -19.11 9.30 -0.75
CA GLU A 48 -19.91 10.20 0.08
C GLU A 48 -21.02 10.92 -0.71
N LYS A 49 -20.85 11.14 -2.02
CA LYS A 49 -21.90 11.76 -2.88
C LYS A 49 -23.11 10.86 -3.11
N PHE A 50 -23.04 9.59 -2.76
CA PHE A 50 -24.09 8.60 -2.98
C PHE A 50 -24.62 7.96 -1.68
N THR A 51 -24.00 8.26 -0.52
CA THR A 51 -24.42 7.71 0.78
C THR A 51 -23.89 8.57 1.93
N ASP A 52 -24.69 8.66 2.99
CA ASP A 52 -24.26 9.25 4.26
C ASP A 52 -23.60 8.22 5.18
N SER A 53 -23.64 6.92 4.83
CA SER A 53 -23.09 5.85 5.65
C SER A 53 -21.57 5.89 5.72
N LYS A 54 -21.02 6.18 6.88
CA LYS A 54 -19.58 6.15 7.16
C LYS A 54 -19.04 4.71 7.15
N ILE A 55 -19.93 3.71 7.36
CA ILE A 55 -19.58 2.28 7.26
C ILE A 55 -19.18 1.93 5.82
N LEU A 56 -19.95 2.39 4.81
CA LEU A 56 -19.61 2.18 3.41
C LEU A 56 -18.30 2.89 3.02
N ILE A 57 -18.02 4.04 3.63
CA ILE A 57 -16.74 4.73 3.42
C ILE A 57 -15.58 3.92 4.00
N GLY A 58 -15.73 3.38 5.21
CA GLY A 58 -14.74 2.48 5.84
C GLY A 58 -14.52 1.17 5.07
N LEU A 59 -15.53 0.72 4.30
CA LEU A 59 -15.44 -0.47 3.46
C LEU A 59 -14.44 -0.29 2.30
N ILE A 60 -14.17 0.93 1.84
CA ILE A 60 -13.21 1.20 0.75
C ILE A 60 -11.80 0.69 1.09
N PRO A 61 -11.12 1.19 2.13
CA PRO A 61 -9.79 0.69 2.50
C PRO A 61 -9.84 -0.75 3.00
N THR A 62 -10.95 -1.22 3.59
CA THR A 62 -11.13 -2.62 3.95
C THR A 62 -11.00 -3.53 2.72
N LEU A 63 -11.76 -3.27 1.66
CA LEU A 63 -11.69 -4.05 0.42
C LEU A 63 -10.35 -3.91 -0.30
N TYR A 64 -9.72 -2.74 -0.21
CA TYR A 64 -8.35 -2.54 -0.67
C TYR A 64 -7.38 -3.50 0.03
N LEU A 65 -7.38 -3.55 1.36
CA LEU A 65 -6.47 -4.37 2.15
C LEU A 65 -6.76 -5.88 2.01
N VAL A 66 -8.02 -6.28 2.13
CA VAL A 66 -8.44 -7.68 1.93
C VAL A 66 -8.09 -8.17 0.53
N GLY A 67 -8.48 -7.39 -0.47
CA GLY A 67 -8.27 -7.73 -1.87
C GLY A 67 -6.79 -7.82 -2.25
N THR A 68 -5.95 -6.94 -1.72
CA THR A 68 -4.52 -6.98 -2.03
C THR A 68 -3.76 -8.04 -1.25
N THR A 69 -4.22 -8.48 -0.07
CA THR A 69 -3.44 -9.37 0.80
C THR A 69 -3.83 -10.84 0.67
N LEU A 70 -5.13 -11.17 0.74
CA LEU A 70 -5.56 -12.58 0.75
C LEU A 70 -5.17 -13.35 -0.51
N PRO A 71 -5.32 -12.81 -1.74
CA PRO A 71 -4.96 -13.56 -2.94
C PRO A 71 -3.46 -13.81 -3.09
N GLN A 72 -2.60 -13.04 -2.41
CA GLN A 72 -1.14 -13.27 -2.42
C GLN A 72 -0.78 -14.66 -1.92
N LEU A 73 -1.49 -15.17 -0.90
CA LEU A 73 -1.27 -16.49 -0.31
C LEU A 73 -1.51 -17.62 -1.32
N VAL A 74 -2.55 -17.47 -2.14
CA VAL A 74 -2.90 -18.44 -3.19
C VAL A 74 -1.91 -18.35 -4.36
N MET A 75 -1.55 -17.13 -4.75
CA MET A 75 -0.69 -16.90 -5.92
C MET A 75 0.74 -17.40 -5.73
N ALA A 76 1.28 -17.31 -4.51
CA ALA A 76 2.60 -17.81 -4.19
C ALA A 76 2.73 -19.31 -4.54
N ASN A 77 1.75 -20.12 -4.17
CA ASN A 77 1.72 -21.54 -4.49
C ASN A 77 1.54 -21.83 -5.99
N PHE A 78 0.67 -21.04 -6.66
CA PHE A 78 0.40 -21.20 -8.10
C PHE A 78 1.65 -20.94 -8.96
N LEU A 79 2.46 -19.93 -8.59
CA LEU A 79 3.65 -19.54 -9.35
C LEU A 79 4.78 -20.57 -9.26
N HIS A 80 4.88 -21.32 -8.16
CA HIS A 80 5.92 -22.35 -8.01
C HIS A 80 5.91 -23.38 -9.12
N SER A 81 4.75 -23.76 -9.63
CA SER A 81 4.60 -24.78 -10.69
C SER A 81 4.84 -24.27 -12.12
N ARG A 82 5.13 -22.98 -12.34
CA ARG A 82 5.15 -22.36 -13.66
C ARG A 82 6.51 -21.76 -14.02
N LYS A 83 7.12 -22.26 -15.13
CA LYS A 83 8.40 -21.71 -15.64
C LYS A 83 8.22 -20.35 -16.34
N LYS A 84 7.19 -20.22 -17.19
CA LYS A 84 6.83 -18.96 -17.89
C LYS A 84 5.68 -18.29 -17.18
N ARG A 85 5.88 -17.07 -16.73
CA ARG A 85 4.97 -16.33 -15.83
C ARG A 85 4.38 -15.07 -16.44
N LYS A 86 5.02 -14.51 -17.49
CA LYS A 86 4.60 -13.26 -18.12
C LYS A 86 3.14 -13.28 -18.58
N LYS A 87 2.67 -14.37 -19.22
CA LYS A 87 1.29 -14.47 -19.69
C LYS A 87 0.26 -14.34 -18.55
N TYR A 88 0.54 -14.92 -17.40
CA TYR A 88 -0.33 -14.81 -16.23
C TYR A 88 -0.29 -13.41 -15.65
N LEU A 89 0.90 -12.81 -15.56
CA LEU A 89 1.10 -11.46 -15.09
C LEU A 89 0.32 -10.45 -15.95
N VAL A 90 0.39 -10.56 -17.28
CA VAL A 90 -0.35 -9.71 -18.22
C VAL A 90 -1.87 -9.91 -18.06
N ALA A 91 -2.35 -11.15 -17.95
CA ALA A 91 -3.78 -11.44 -17.78
C ALA A 91 -4.31 -10.84 -16.46
N ILE A 92 -3.59 -11.04 -15.36
CA ILE A 92 -3.96 -10.47 -14.04
C ILE A 92 -3.92 -8.94 -14.08
N ALA A 93 -2.87 -8.38 -14.70
CA ALA A 93 -2.76 -6.94 -14.87
C ALA A 93 -3.93 -6.37 -15.71
N ALA A 94 -4.34 -7.05 -16.77
CA ALA A 94 -5.50 -6.66 -17.57
C ALA A 94 -6.80 -6.71 -16.73
N THR A 95 -7.00 -7.77 -15.94
CA THR A 95 -8.16 -7.87 -15.02
C THR A 95 -8.20 -6.72 -14.01
N GLN A 96 -7.05 -6.35 -13.43
CA GLN A 96 -6.96 -5.19 -12.54
C GLN A 96 -7.44 -3.90 -13.22
N ARG A 97 -7.07 -3.67 -14.50
CA ARG A 97 -7.49 -2.50 -15.28
C ARG A 97 -8.98 -2.49 -15.59
N MET A 98 -9.61 -3.67 -15.68
CA MET A 98 -11.08 -3.75 -15.83
C MET A 98 -11.80 -3.13 -14.63
N GLY A 99 -11.29 -3.29 -13.41
CA GLY A 99 -11.84 -2.61 -12.23
C GLY A 99 -11.74 -1.09 -12.33
N ILE A 100 -10.58 -0.56 -12.74
CA ILE A 100 -10.38 0.89 -12.94
C ILE A 100 -11.28 1.41 -14.08
N LEU A 101 -11.34 0.69 -15.19
CA LEU A 101 -12.23 1.02 -16.32
C LEU A 101 -13.70 1.04 -15.88
N GLY A 102 -14.11 0.07 -15.06
CA GLY A 102 -15.49 0.02 -14.52
C GLY A 102 -15.83 1.23 -13.68
N VAL A 103 -14.92 1.66 -12.78
CA VAL A 103 -15.13 2.89 -11.98
C VAL A 103 -15.15 4.15 -12.86
N PHE A 104 -14.26 4.24 -13.85
CA PHE A 104 -14.26 5.34 -14.82
C PHE A 104 -15.58 5.41 -15.59
N LEU A 105 -16.00 4.30 -16.21
CA LEU A 105 -17.27 4.25 -16.96
C LEU A 105 -18.46 4.55 -16.06
N LEU A 106 -18.49 4.03 -14.83
CA LEU A 106 -19.54 4.34 -13.88
C LEU A 106 -19.63 5.85 -13.61
N SER A 107 -18.51 6.52 -13.36
CA SER A 107 -18.48 7.96 -13.11
C SER A 107 -18.94 8.79 -14.31
N LEU A 108 -18.70 8.30 -15.53
CA LEU A 108 -19.10 8.95 -16.77
C LEU A 108 -20.58 8.73 -17.10
N LEU A 109 -21.10 7.52 -16.86
CA LEU A 109 -22.44 7.09 -17.25
C LEU A 109 -23.50 7.41 -16.19
N GLN A 110 -23.11 7.43 -14.90
CA GLN A 110 -24.03 7.67 -13.78
C GLN A 110 -24.85 8.96 -13.98
N PRO A 111 -24.26 10.14 -14.24
CA PRO A 111 -25.04 11.36 -14.43
C PRO A 111 -25.83 11.38 -15.75
N ARG A 112 -25.39 10.67 -16.79
CA ARG A 112 -26.06 10.64 -18.11
C ARG A 112 -27.32 9.78 -18.08
N PHE A 113 -27.30 8.65 -17.35
CA PHE A 113 -28.39 7.69 -17.29
C PHE A 113 -29.17 7.75 -15.97
N ASN A 114 -28.88 8.74 -15.11
CA ASN A 114 -29.49 8.88 -13.78
C ASN A 114 -29.47 7.56 -12.98
N ILE A 115 -28.31 6.86 -13.00
CA ILE A 115 -28.15 5.61 -12.29
C ILE A 115 -28.39 5.89 -10.79
N SER A 116 -29.23 5.07 -10.14
CA SER A 116 -29.56 5.25 -8.73
C SER A 116 -28.32 5.16 -7.84
N ALA A 117 -28.33 5.85 -6.69
CA ALA A 117 -27.24 5.83 -5.73
C ALA A 117 -26.87 4.41 -5.30
N THR A 118 -27.88 3.59 -4.99
CA THR A 118 -27.68 2.18 -4.58
C THR A 118 -26.96 1.38 -5.67
N LEU A 119 -27.41 1.47 -6.93
CA LEU A 119 -26.77 0.74 -8.03
C LEU A 119 -25.35 1.25 -8.31
N THR A 120 -25.15 2.58 -8.19
CA THR A 120 -23.82 3.19 -8.29
C THR A 120 -22.86 2.63 -7.26
N LEU A 121 -23.28 2.53 -6.00
CA LEU A 121 -22.47 1.95 -4.91
C LEU A 121 -22.16 0.47 -5.14
N VAL A 122 -23.16 -0.32 -5.54
CA VAL A 122 -22.96 -1.75 -5.84
C VAL A 122 -21.92 -1.95 -6.94
N ILE A 123 -22.09 -1.25 -8.08
CA ILE A 123 -21.12 -1.35 -9.19
C ILE A 123 -19.73 -0.86 -8.76
N PHE A 124 -19.66 0.26 -8.03
CA PHE A 124 -18.41 0.78 -7.52
C PHE A 124 -17.67 -0.24 -6.66
N PHE A 125 -18.33 -0.82 -5.65
CA PHE A 125 -17.71 -1.78 -4.75
C PHE A 125 -17.33 -3.09 -5.46
N LEU A 126 -18.13 -3.55 -6.44
CA LEU A 126 -17.75 -4.70 -7.27
C LEU A 126 -16.48 -4.43 -8.09
N MET A 127 -16.39 -3.28 -8.75
CA MET A 127 -15.23 -2.91 -9.57
C MET A 127 -13.99 -2.64 -8.72
N HIS A 128 -14.16 -1.99 -7.57
CA HIS A 128 -13.10 -1.76 -6.59
C HIS A 128 -12.55 -3.10 -6.03
N THR A 129 -13.43 -4.02 -5.66
CA THR A 129 -13.04 -5.37 -5.20
C THR A 129 -12.30 -6.13 -6.31
N LEU A 130 -12.82 -6.14 -7.54
CA LEU A 130 -12.16 -6.77 -8.69
C LEU A 130 -10.74 -6.25 -8.90
N GLN A 131 -10.57 -4.92 -8.86
CA GLN A 131 -9.26 -4.27 -8.99
C GLN A 131 -8.28 -4.78 -7.93
N HIS A 132 -8.69 -4.82 -6.66
CA HIS A 132 -7.79 -5.13 -5.56
C HIS A 132 -7.54 -6.63 -5.39
N VAL A 133 -8.50 -7.49 -5.66
CA VAL A 133 -8.29 -8.95 -5.75
C VAL A 133 -7.29 -9.27 -6.87
N ALA A 134 -7.43 -8.66 -8.03
CA ALA A 134 -6.45 -8.80 -9.10
C ALA A 134 -5.07 -8.26 -8.68
N SER A 135 -5.00 -7.14 -7.95
CA SER A 135 -3.75 -6.61 -7.41
C SER A 135 -3.07 -7.59 -6.45
N GLY A 136 -3.84 -8.29 -5.61
CA GLY A 136 -3.31 -9.29 -4.71
C GLY A 136 -2.68 -10.49 -5.44
N PHE A 137 -3.25 -10.91 -6.56
CA PHE A 137 -2.60 -11.91 -7.43
C PHE A 137 -1.38 -11.34 -8.18
N TYR A 138 -1.40 -10.04 -8.51
CA TYR A 138 -0.33 -9.40 -9.30
C TYR A 138 0.97 -9.27 -8.52
N VAL A 139 0.93 -8.82 -7.27
CA VAL A 139 2.12 -8.43 -6.48
C VAL A 139 3.17 -9.55 -6.37
N PRO A 140 2.86 -10.81 -5.98
CA PRO A 140 3.87 -11.86 -5.90
C PRO A 140 4.46 -12.22 -7.26
N ALA A 141 3.64 -12.20 -8.32
CA ALA A 141 4.08 -12.46 -9.69
C ALA A 141 5.04 -11.38 -10.18
N TRP A 142 4.75 -10.13 -9.87
CA TRP A 142 5.58 -8.98 -10.21
C TRP A 142 6.93 -9.00 -9.49
N ILE A 143 6.95 -9.28 -8.18
CA ILE A 143 8.19 -9.38 -7.37
C ILE A 143 9.09 -10.48 -7.91
N ASP A 144 8.53 -11.66 -8.21
CA ASP A 144 9.29 -12.77 -8.77
C ASP A 144 9.86 -12.43 -10.15
N PHE A 145 9.06 -11.80 -11.02
CA PHE A 145 9.49 -11.40 -12.35
C PHE A 145 10.60 -10.34 -12.28
N LEU A 146 10.44 -9.34 -11.42
CA LEU A 146 11.47 -8.32 -11.14
C LEU A 146 12.77 -8.99 -10.67
N GLY A 147 12.66 -9.98 -9.77
CA GLY A 147 13.80 -10.72 -9.25
C GLY A 147 14.62 -11.41 -10.33
N LYS A 148 13.97 -11.94 -11.37
CA LYS A 148 14.61 -12.64 -12.49
C LYS A 148 15.18 -11.69 -13.54
N CYS A 149 14.47 -10.61 -13.84
CA CYS A 149 14.83 -9.72 -14.94
C CYS A 149 15.79 -8.59 -14.56
N ILE A 150 15.78 -8.16 -13.29
CA ILE A 150 16.63 -7.08 -12.75
C ILE A 150 17.43 -7.60 -11.54
N PRO A 151 18.48 -8.40 -11.76
CA PRO A 151 19.27 -8.95 -10.66
C PRO A 151 20.15 -7.89 -9.96
N ARG A 152 20.43 -6.77 -10.61
CA ARG A 152 21.35 -5.72 -10.13
C ARG A 152 20.64 -4.37 -10.07
N ARG A 153 21.07 -3.48 -9.17
CA ARG A 153 20.60 -2.08 -9.06
C ARG A 153 19.08 -1.93 -8.88
N ARG A 154 18.41 -2.86 -8.21
CA ARG A 154 16.97 -2.76 -7.89
C ARG A 154 16.66 -1.51 -7.06
N GLY A 155 17.53 -1.20 -6.08
CA GLY A 155 17.40 0.02 -5.29
C GLY A 155 17.44 1.29 -6.16
N PHE A 156 18.30 1.34 -7.18
CA PHE A 156 18.35 2.47 -8.12
C PHE A 156 17.09 2.55 -8.99
N LEU A 157 16.56 1.40 -9.45
CA LEU A 157 15.29 1.34 -10.19
C LEU A 157 14.15 1.93 -9.36
N PHE A 158 13.97 1.46 -8.13
CA PHE A 158 12.94 1.99 -7.24
C PHE A 158 13.20 3.46 -6.87
N GLY A 159 14.44 3.82 -6.60
CA GLY A 159 14.82 5.19 -6.26
C GLY A 159 14.44 6.19 -7.35
N ILE A 160 14.82 5.92 -8.61
CA ILE A 160 14.51 6.83 -9.72
C ILE A 160 13.02 6.84 -10.06
N SER A 161 12.35 5.67 -10.04
CA SER A 161 10.91 5.58 -10.32
C SER A 161 10.09 6.30 -9.25
N ASN A 162 10.43 6.15 -7.98
CA ASN A 162 9.75 6.80 -6.89
C ASN A 162 10.00 8.32 -6.88
N PHE A 163 11.22 8.74 -7.20
CA PHE A 163 11.56 10.16 -7.32
C PHE A 163 10.76 10.84 -8.45
N LEU A 164 10.81 10.27 -9.66
CA LEU A 164 10.07 10.79 -10.80
C LEU A 164 8.55 10.69 -10.58
N GLY A 165 8.07 9.55 -10.08
CA GLY A 165 6.67 9.37 -9.74
C GLY A 165 6.18 10.36 -8.69
N GLY A 166 7.01 10.66 -7.68
CA GLY A 166 6.74 11.68 -6.66
C GLY A 166 6.65 13.10 -7.23
N LEU A 167 7.59 13.50 -8.10
CA LEU A 167 7.55 14.79 -8.78
C LEU A 167 6.30 14.94 -9.66
N MET A 168 6.00 13.93 -10.47
CA MET A 168 4.79 13.91 -11.28
C MET A 168 3.53 13.86 -10.40
N GLY A 169 3.61 13.18 -9.26
CA GLY A 169 2.54 13.16 -8.26
C GLY A 169 2.18 14.54 -7.72
N LEU A 170 3.17 15.40 -7.46
CA LEU A 170 2.91 16.80 -7.07
C LEU A 170 2.13 17.57 -8.15
N ALA A 171 2.53 17.44 -9.42
CA ALA A 171 1.83 18.04 -10.53
C ALA A 171 0.40 17.50 -10.69
N LEU A 172 0.23 16.17 -10.52
CA LEU A 172 -1.09 15.55 -10.57
C LEU A 172 -1.96 16.00 -9.40
N GLY A 173 -1.43 16.12 -8.20
CA GLY A 173 -2.19 16.60 -7.04
C GLY A 173 -2.68 18.01 -7.21
N TRP A 174 -1.87 18.91 -7.78
CA TRP A 174 -2.30 20.24 -8.17
C TRP A 174 -3.42 20.18 -9.23
N LEU A 175 -3.28 19.31 -10.24
CA LEU A 175 -4.31 19.10 -11.26
C LEU A 175 -5.61 18.57 -10.63
N LEU A 176 -5.55 17.62 -9.67
CA LEU A 176 -6.73 17.14 -8.96
C LEU A 176 -7.43 18.26 -8.19
N ALA A 177 -6.66 19.09 -7.46
CA ALA A 177 -7.21 20.23 -6.75
C ALA A 177 -7.89 21.22 -7.72
N PHE A 178 -7.23 21.56 -8.83
CA PHE A 178 -7.76 22.42 -9.87
C PHE A 178 -9.07 21.88 -10.48
N LEU A 179 -9.11 20.58 -10.81
CA LEU A 179 -10.30 19.94 -11.38
C LEU A 179 -11.48 19.98 -10.39
N LEU A 180 -11.23 19.68 -9.12
CA LEU A 180 -12.25 19.67 -8.08
C LEU A 180 -12.73 21.07 -7.68
N GLU A 181 -11.92 22.09 -7.92
CA GLU A 181 -12.32 23.49 -7.70
C GLU A 181 -13.11 24.07 -8.88
N ARG A 182 -12.64 23.79 -10.11
CA ARG A 182 -13.14 24.45 -11.33
C ARG A 182 -14.36 23.80 -11.93
N TYR A 183 -14.53 22.49 -11.75
CA TYR A 183 -15.58 21.71 -12.39
C TYR A 183 -16.53 21.06 -11.38
N PRO A 184 -17.84 20.95 -11.73
CA PRO A 184 -18.79 20.20 -10.92
C PRO A 184 -18.32 18.74 -10.74
N PHE A 185 -18.72 18.11 -9.66
CA PHE A 185 -18.40 16.73 -9.33
C PHE A 185 -18.58 15.75 -10.50
N GLN A 186 -19.72 15.85 -11.23
CA GLN A 186 -20.05 14.97 -12.35
C GLN A 186 -19.10 15.13 -13.56
N GLN A 187 -18.36 16.23 -13.65
CA GLN A 187 -17.36 16.47 -14.70
C GLN A 187 -15.95 16.19 -14.22
N ALA A 188 -15.62 16.53 -12.98
CA ALA A 188 -14.29 16.33 -12.40
C ALA A 188 -13.96 14.84 -12.19
N MET A 189 -14.89 14.07 -11.64
CA MET A 189 -14.63 12.65 -11.32
C MET A 189 -14.28 11.79 -12.54
N PRO A 190 -15.01 11.85 -13.68
CA PRO A 190 -14.61 11.10 -14.86
C PRO A 190 -13.23 11.49 -15.39
N VAL A 191 -12.83 12.76 -15.30
CA VAL A 191 -11.48 13.20 -15.72
C VAL A 191 -10.42 12.61 -14.79
N ILE A 192 -10.64 12.65 -13.47
CA ILE A 192 -9.72 12.10 -12.47
C ILE A 192 -9.53 10.58 -12.67
N PHE A 193 -10.63 9.84 -12.78
CA PHE A 193 -10.57 8.40 -13.01
C PHE A 193 -10.06 8.06 -14.43
N GLY A 194 -10.30 8.94 -15.41
CA GLY A 194 -9.74 8.83 -16.76
C GLY A 194 -8.21 8.96 -16.76
N ILE A 195 -7.64 9.87 -15.97
CA ILE A 195 -6.19 10.02 -15.79
C ILE A 195 -5.62 8.73 -15.14
N ALA A 196 -6.27 8.21 -14.10
CA ALA A 196 -5.85 6.97 -13.47
C ALA A 196 -5.92 5.77 -14.43
N LEU A 197 -6.98 5.69 -15.24
CA LEU A 197 -7.13 4.69 -16.31
C LEU A 197 -6.03 4.83 -17.35
N GLY A 198 -5.75 6.03 -17.85
CA GLY A 198 -4.69 6.30 -18.82
C GLY A 198 -3.33 5.85 -18.31
N ALA A 199 -3.00 6.21 -17.06
CA ALA A 199 -1.77 5.75 -16.41
C ALA A 199 -1.73 4.22 -16.27
N SER A 200 -2.87 3.60 -15.94
CA SER A 200 -2.96 2.14 -15.83
C SER A 200 -2.79 1.42 -17.17
N LEU A 201 -3.24 2.01 -18.26
CA LEU A 201 -3.03 1.47 -19.61
C LEU A 201 -1.57 1.62 -20.05
N ILE A 202 -0.91 2.74 -19.75
CA ILE A 202 0.54 2.91 -19.97
C ILE A 202 1.32 1.85 -19.16
N SER A 203 0.96 1.63 -17.90
CA SER A 203 1.52 0.56 -17.08
C SER A 203 1.28 -0.83 -17.70
N LEU A 204 0.10 -1.12 -18.26
CA LEU A 204 -0.17 -2.38 -18.94
C LEU A 204 0.71 -2.58 -20.18
N VAL A 205 0.87 -1.54 -21.01
CA VAL A 205 1.80 -1.56 -22.15
C VAL A 205 3.24 -1.81 -21.67
N SER A 206 3.63 -1.21 -20.55
CA SER A 206 4.94 -1.47 -19.93
C SER A 206 5.11 -2.94 -19.59
N ILE A 207 4.13 -3.56 -18.93
CA ILE A 207 4.16 -4.98 -18.53
C ILE A 207 4.21 -5.90 -19.77
N ILE A 208 3.44 -5.60 -20.81
CA ILE A 208 3.46 -6.33 -22.07
C ILE A 208 4.84 -6.24 -22.74
N SER A 209 5.53 -5.12 -22.59
CA SER A 209 6.84 -4.87 -23.20
C SER A 209 7.99 -5.58 -22.47
N TRP A 210 7.82 -6.07 -21.23
CA TRP A 210 8.88 -6.78 -20.52
C TRP A 210 9.31 -8.05 -21.25
N ARG A 211 10.60 -8.33 -21.22
CA ARG A 211 11.21 -9.52 -21.82
C ARG A 211 11.53 -10.53 -20.74
N GLU A 212 10.74 -11.61 -20.68
CA GLU A 212 10.92 -12.67 -19.71
C GLU A 212 12.18 -13.47 -20.01
N VAL A 213 13.02 -13.67 -19.01
CA VAL A 213 14.16 -14.58 -19.06
C VAL A 213 13.86 -15.75 -18.14
N VAL A 214 13.72 -16.94 -18.72
CA VAL A 214 13.38 -18.16 -17.98
C VAL A 214 14.66 -18.77 -17.42
N PRO A 215 14.77 -18.95 -16.09
CA PRO A 215 15.93 -19.59 -15.48
C PRO A 215 15.99 -21.08 -15.88
N PRO A 216 17.18 -21.65 -16.08
CA PRO A 216 17.36 -23.08 -16.24
C PRO A 216 16.94 -23.83 -14.97
N ASP A 217 16.55 -25.11 -15.10
CA ASP A 217 16.01 -25.91 -14.01
C ASP A 217 16.95 -26.02 -12.81
N GLU A 218 18.26 -25.94 -13.04
CA GLU A 218 19.30 -26.00 -12.03
C GLU A 218 19.33 -24.78 -11.08
N LEU A 219 18.76 -23.65 -11.52
CA LEU A 219 18.65 -22.41 -10.74
C LEU A 219 17.27 -22.24 -10.09
N LEU A 220 16.36 -23.19 -10.30
CA LEU A 220 15.07 -23.16 -9.62
C LEU A 220 15.27 -23.60 -8.15
N PRO A 221 14.62 -22.92 -7.18
CA PRO A 221 14.65 -23.35 -5.79
C PRO A 221 14.14 -24.80 -5.72
N ARG A 222 14.93 -25.69 -5.14
CA ARG A 222 14.42 -27.00 -4.73
C ARG A 222 13.39 -26.80 -3.64
N GLU A 223 12.39 -27.67 -3.54
CA GLU A 223 11.45 -27.68 -2.44
C GLU A 223 12.25 -27.66 -1.14
N ALA A 224 12.25 -26.53 -0.46
CA ALA A 224 12.89 -26.45 0.85
C ALA A 224 12.12 -27.37 1.78
N ASP A 225 12.84 -28.18 2.57
CA ASP A 225 12.28 -29.01 3.63
C ASP A 225 11.37 -28.14 4.51
N ARG A 226 10.07 -28.35 4.40
CA ARG A 226 9.01 -27.63 5.14
C ARG A 226 8.87 -28.18 6.57
N THR A 227 9.97 -28.50 7.22
CA THR A 227 9.95 -29.12 8.56
C THR A 227 9.90 -28.13 9.72
N ASP A 228 10.05 -26.82 9.46
CA ASP A 228 9.96 -25.82 10.51
C ASP A 228 8.51 -25.57 10.93
N SER A 229 8.16 -25.99 12.14
CA SER A 229 6.79 -25.88 12.65
C SER A 229 6.45 -24.44 13.04
N LEU A 230 5.22 -23.99 12.69
CA LEU A 230 4.64 -22.73 13.16
C LEU A 230 4.80 -22.52 14.68
N GLY A 231 4.78 -23.62 15.46
CA GLY A 231 4.95 -23.59 16.91
C GLY A 231 6.31 -23.06 17.38
N GLY A 232 7.36 -23.15 16.55
CA GLY A 232 8.69 -22.58 16.86
C GLY A 232 8.69 -21.05 16.94
N VAL A 233 7.96 -20.39 16.04
CA VAL A 233 7.89 -18.92 15.98
C VAL A 233 7.20 -18.33 17.20
N PHE A 234 6.15 -19.00 17.73
CA PHE A 234 5.44 -18.54 18.93
C PHE A 234 6.25 -18.70 20.24
N LYS A 235 7.37 -19.41 20.22
CA LYS A 235 8.31 -19.48 21.34
C LYS A 235 9.19 -18.22 21.44
N ASP A 236 9.34 -17.47 20.33
CA ASP A 236 10.02 -16.17 20.35
C ASP A 236 9.12 -15.11 21.00
N ARG A 237 9.28 -14.95 22.31
CA ARG A 237 8.50 -14.00 23.12
C ARG A 237 8.63 -12.57 22.62
N ASN A 238 9.81 -12.18 22.09
CA ASN A 238 10.04 -10.83 21.62
C ASN A 238 9.23 -10.56 20.33
N PHE A 239 9.21 -11.52 19.43
CA PHE A 239 8.40 -11.44 18.21
C PHE A 239 6.89 -11.47 18.50
N VAL A 240 6.45 -12.30 19.45
CA VAL A 240 5.04 -12.34 19.88
C VAL A 240 4.62 -11.01 20.49
N GLN A 241 5.43 -10.43 21.37
CA GLN A 241 5.17 -9.07 21.90
C GLN A 241 5.08 -8.03 20.79
N TYR A 242 5.99 -8.08 19.82
CA TYR A 242 5.93 -7.22 18.65
C TYR A 242 4.59 -7.37 17.91
N LEU A 243 4.14 -8.60 17.63
CA LEU A 243 2.88 -8.85 16.92
C LEU A 243 1.66 -8.29 17.67
N ILE A 244 1.62 -8.45 19.01
CA ILE A 244 0.52 -7.94 19.85
C ILE A 244 0.44 -6.41 19.73
N TRP A 245 1.54 -5.71 20.00
CA TRP A 245 1.54 -4.25 20.00
C TRP A 245 1.44 -3.67 18.58
N ARG A 246 2.01 -4.35 17.58
CA ARG A 246 1.85 -3.97 16.18
C ARG A 246 0.39 -4.17 15.73
N GLY A 247 -0.28 -5.21 16.22
CA GLY A 247 -1.71 -5.42 16.01
C GLY A 247 -2.54 -4.29 16.58
N LEU A 248 -2.24 -3.83 17.80
CA LEU A 248 -2.89 -2.67 18.39
C LEU A 248 -2.63 -1.38 17.57
N MET A 249 -1.44 -1.22 17.01
CA MET A 249 -1.09 -0.06 16.19
C MET A 249 -1.93 0.04 14.90
N VAL A 250 -2.48 -1.07 14.42
CA VAL A 250 -3.37 -1.07 13.25
C VAL A 250 -4.60 -0.17 13.47
N THR A 251 -5.00 0.03 14.74
CA THR A 251 -6.12 0.92 15.08
C THR A 251 -5.92 2.38 14.64
N LEU A 252 -4.70 2.81 14.35
CA LEU A 252 -4.46 4.13 13.75
C LEU A 252 -5.12 4.28 12.37
N GLU A 253 -5.32 3.17 11.65
CA GLU A 253 -5.98 3.16 10.34
C GLU A 253 -7.49 3.40 10.43
N ILE A 254 -8.07 3.34 11.64
CA ILE A 254 -9.50 3.60 11.90
C ILE A 254 -9.93 5.01 11.46
N ALA A 255 -9.04 5.99 11.60
CA ALA A 255 -9.29 7.40 11.31
C ALA A 255 -8.95 7.80 9.87
N THR A 256 -8.06 7.07 9.20
CA THR A 256 -7.42 7.49 7.94
C THR A 256 -8.40 7.84 6.82
N PRO A 257 -9.46 7.06 6.51
CA PRO A 257 -10.39 7.40 5.43
C PRO A 257 -11.33 8.56 5.75
N PHE A 258 -11.38 9.00 7.01
CA PHE A 258 -12.32 10.02 7.47
C PHE A 258 -11.71 11.42 7.59
N TYR A 259 -10.39 11.58 7.59
CA TYR A 259 -9.77 12.92 7.70
C TYR A 259 -10.20 13.87 6.59
N ALA A 260 -10.24 13.41 5.32
CA ALA A 260 -10.65 14.28 4.21
C ALA A 260 -12.12 14.70 4.34
N LEU A 261 -13.00 13.76 4.70
CA LEU A 261 -14.43 14.01 4.83
C LEU A 261 -14.75 14.91 6.02
N SER A 262 -14.14 14.66 7.17
CA SER A 262 -14.33 15.53 8.34
C SER A 262 -13.86 16.97 8.10
N ALA A 263 -12.78 17.14 7.30
CA ALA A 263 -12.36 18.48 6.90
C ALA A 263 -13.43 19.17 6.02
N LEU A 264 -14.03 18.45 5.06
CA LEU A 264 -15.10 18.99 4.23
C LEU A 264 -16.34 19.34 5.06
N GLU A 265 -16.77 18.43 5.95
CA GLU A 265 -17.99 18.60 6.74
C GLU A 265 -17.82 19.64 7.88
N ILE A 266 -16.74 19.54 8.66
CA ILE A 266 -16.53 20.37 9.87
C ILE A 266 -16.00 21.75 9.51
N LEU A 267 -14.98 21.82 8.65
CA LEU A 267 -14.34 23.10 8.28
C LEU A 267 -15.04 23.78 7.09
N ARG A 268 -15.96 23.08 6.43
CA ARG A 268 -16.69 23.54 5.23
C ARG A 268 -15.74 24.07 4.14
N VAL A 269 -14.61 23.41 3.98
CA VAL A 269 -13.62 23.74 2.95
C VAL A 269 -14.07 23.24 1.58
N SER A 270 -13.52 23.81 0.50
CA SER A 270 -13.86 23.41 -0.86
C SER A 270 -13.38 21.99 -1.19
N ALA A 271 -14.00 21.33 -2.15
CA ALA A 271 -13.61 20.02 -2.65
C ALA A 271 -12.16 19.98 -3.19
N ALA A 272 -11.62 21.13 -3.63
CA ALA A 272 -10.22 21.27 -4.04
C ALA A 272 -9.25 20.80 -2.96
N GLN A 273 -9.62 20.95 -1.66
CA GLN A 273 -8.78 20.51 -0.55
C GLN A 273 -8.55 18.99 -0.56
N VAL A 274 -9.46 18.19 -1.11
CA VAL A 274 -9.25 16.73 -1.27
C VAL A 274 -8.04 16.47 -2.16
N GLY A 275 -7.88 17.22 -3.24
CA GLY A 275 -6.69 17.16 -4.11
C GLY A 275 -5.41 17.59 -3.38
N VAL A 276 -5.48 18.68 -2.57
CA VAL A 276 -4.35 19.14 -1.75
C VAL A 276 -3.97 18.09 -0.72
N PHE A 277 -4.94 17.53 0.01
CA PHE A 277 -4.70 16.44 0.99
C PHE A 277 -4.07 15.22 0.34
N THR A 278 -4.56 14.82 -0.83
CA THR A 278 -3.98 13.70 -1.60
C THR A 278 -2.53 13.99 -1.97
N THR A 279 -2.23 15.24 -2.36
CA THR A 279 -0.87 15.69 -2.69
C THR A 279 0.05 15.62 -1.49
N ILE A 280 -0.37 16.17 -0.35
CA ILE A 280 0.42 16.18 0.89
C ILE A 280 0.68 14.75 1.36
N LEU A 281 -0.33 13.89 1.31
CA LEU A 281 -0.21 12.47 1.67
C LEU A 281 0.83 11.76 0.80
N ALA A 282 0.73 11.89 -0.52
CA ALA A 282 1.64 11.25 -1.47
C ALA A 282 3.06 11.83 -1.38
N PHE A 283 3.19 13.15 -1.23
CA PHE A 283 4.47 13.84 -1.04
C PHE A 283 5.16 13.36 0.24
N SER A 284 4.43 13.33 1.35
CA SER A 284 4.97 12.87 2.63
C SER A 284 5.48 11.43 2.53
N GLN A 285 4.70 10.52 1.91
CA GLN A 285 5.14 9.13 1.69
C GLN A 285 6.43 9.08 0.86
N ALA A 286 6.48 9.80 -0.25
CA ALA A 286 7.65 9.81 -1.14
C ALA A 286 8.90 10.41 -0.46
N ALA A 287 8.75 11.53 0.24
CA ALA A 287 9.84 12.24 0.90
C ALA A 287 10.41 11.47 2.11
N MET A 288 9.54 10.75 2.83
CA MET A 288 9.95 10.00 4.02
C MET A 288 10.59 8.66 3.70
N ASN A 289 10.32 8.06 2.52
CA ASN A 289 10.88 6.75 2.16
C ASN A 289 12.42 6.67 2.23
N PRO A 290 13.21 7.60 1.66
CA PRO A 290 14.67 7.58 1.80
C PRO A 290 15.14 7.75 3.25
N LEU A 291 14.44 8.59 4.01
CA LEU A 291 14.75 8.84 5.42
C LEU A 291 14.52 7.58 6.27
N TRP A 292 13.42 6.86 6.01
CA TRP A 292 13.12 5.59 6.67
C TRP A 292 14.14 4.51 6.33
N GLY A 293 14.54 4.39 5.07
CA GLY A 293 15.61 3.46 4.67
C GLY A 293 16.91 3.73 5.43
N TRP A 294 17.38 4.97 5.39
CA TRP A 294 18.60 5.38 6.10
C TRP A 294 18.52 5.18 7.62
N LEU A 295 17.39 5.56 8.24
CA LEU A 295 17.20 5.43 9.68
C LEU A 295 17.11 3.95 10.10
N GLY A 296 16.42 3.12 9.30
CA GLY A 296 16.29 1.68 9.54
C GLY A 296 17.63 0.97 9.49
N ASP A 297 18.43 1.25 8.46
CA ASP A 297 19.76 0.71 8.32
C ASP A 297 20.67 1.10 9.51
N LYS A 298 20.51 2.31 10.02
CA LYS A 298 21.37 2.83 11.09
C LYS A 298 20.90 2.45 12.50
N LYS A 299 19.60 2.54 12.78
CA LYS A 299 19.02 2.41 14.14
C LYS A 299 18.05 1.25 14.31
N GLY A 300 17.78 0.47 13.25
CA GLY A 300 16.81 -0.62 13.23
C GLY A 300 15.40 -0.18 12.88
N PHE A 301 14.64 -1.12 12.29
CA PHE A 301 13.29 -0.86 11.80
C PHE A 301 12.25 -0.75 12.92
N LEU A 302 12.53 -1.27 14.11
CA LEU A 302 11.67 -1.08 15.29
C LEU A 302 11.48 0.41 15.63
N ARG A 303 12.54 1.22 15.49
CA ARG A 303 12.46 2.67 15.71
C ARG A 303 11.56 3.39 14.72
N ILE A 304 11.56 2.94 13.47
CA ILE A 304 10.66 3.51 12.45
C ILE A 304 9.21 3.23 12.81
N ILE A 305 8.90 2.01 13.26
CA ILE A 305 7.56 1.64 13.71
C ILE A 305 7.13 2.53 14.89
N GLN A 306 8.01 2.78 15.86
CA GLN A 306 7.73 3.68 16.98
C GLN A 306 7.44 5.11 16.53
N ILE A 307 8.26 5.66 15.62
CA ILE A 307 8.07 7.01 15.09
C ILE A 307 6.77 7.07 14.25
N SER A 308 6.45 6.03 13.50
CA SER A 308 5.20 5.92 12.74
C SER A 308 3.98 5.89 13.65
N ALA A 309 4.04 5.15 14.78
CA ALA A 309 2.99 5.15 15.79
C ALA A 309 2.79 6.55 16.40
N LEU A 310 3.89 7.23 16.72
CA LEU A 310 3.84 8.60 17.25
C LEU A 310 3.21 9.56 16.22
N ALA A 311 3.66 9.51 14.96
CA ALA A 311 3.15 10.37 13.90
C ALA A 311 1.63 10.17 13.68
N GLY A 312 1.16 8.92 13.60
CA GLY A 312 -0.25 8.62 13.47
C GLY A 312 -1.08 9.09 14.65
N SER A 313 -0.59 8.89 15.89
CA SER A 313 -1.27 9.34 17.11
C SER A 313 -1.33 10.86 17.19
N LEU A 314 -0.24 11.56 16.89
CA LEU A 314 -0.21 13.02 16.83
C LEU A 314 -1.16 13.56 15.76
N GLY A 315 -1.21 12.92 14.58
CA GLY A 315 -2.16 13.28 13.52
C GLY A 315 -3.61 13.16 14.00
N ALA A 316 -3.96 12.06 14.68
CA ALA A 316 -5.31 11.86 15.21
C ALA A 316 -5.67 12.89 16.28
N PHE A 317 -4.78 13.15 17.25
CA PHE A 317 -5.01 14.17 18.26
C PHE A 317 -5.08 15.58 17.67
N LEU A 318 -4.24 15.89 16.69
CA LEU A 318 -4.25 17.20 16.04
C LEU A 318 -5.58 17.47 15.31
N ALA A 319 -6.15 16.44 14.66
CA ALA A 319 -7.43 16.55 13.98
C ALA A 319 -8.61 16.85 14.90
N VAL A 320 -8.56 16.38 16.16
CA VAL A 320 -9.64 16.59 17.14
C VAL A 320 -9.43 17.83 18.02
N LEU A 321 -8.18 18.10 18.42
CA LEU A 321 -7.87 19.20 19.34
C LEU A 321 -7.78 20.57 18.64
N VAL A 322 -7.33 20.59 17.39
CA VAL A 322 -7.11 21.80 16.60
C VAL A 322 -7.71 21.63 15.20
N PRO A 323 -9.05 21.60 15.06
CA PRO A 323 -9.71 21.37 13.77
C PRO A 323 -9.65 22.64 12.90
N THR A 324 -8.49 22.92 12.32
CA THR A 324 -8.25 24.02 11.39
C THR A 324 -7.65 23.50 10.08
N LEU A 325 -7.80 24.23 8.99
CA LEU A 325 -7.25 23.80 7.70
C LEU A 325 -5.71 23.58 7.73
N PRO A 326 -4.90 24.46 8.34
CA PRO A 326 -3.46 24.20 8.48
C PRO A 326 -3.14 22.94 9.28
N SER A 327 -3.93 22.64 10.32
CA SER A 327 -3.76 21.41 11.10
C SER A 327 -4.03 20.18 10.27
N TYR A 328 -5.03 20.19 9.38
CA TYR A 328 -5.32 19.08 8.49
C TYR A 328 -4.21 18.85 7.45
N TYR A 329 -3.52 19.90 6.99
CA TYR A 329 -2.31 19.72 6.19
C TYR A 329 -1.23 18.95 6.96
N ALA A 330 -1.02 19.30 8.23
CA ALA A 330 -0.10 18.56 9.10
C ALA A 330 -0.58 17.13 9.39
N VAL A 331 -1.89 16.90 9.58
CA VAL A 331 -2.49 15.56 9.72
C VAL A 331 -2.15 14.69 8.51
N PHE A 332 -2.40 15.17 7.29
CA PHE A 332 -2.10 14.39 6.08
C PHE A 332 -0.60 14.14 5.88
N PHE A 333 0.26 15.07 6.30
CA PHE A 333 1.70 14.86 6.31
C PHE A 333 2.10 13.76 7.30
N LEU A 334 1.57 13.81 8.53
CA LEU A 334 1.83 12.81 9.58
C LEU A 334 1.29 11.43 9.21
N VAL A 335 0.10 11.35 8.60
CA VAL A 335 -0.47 10.10 8.08
C VAL A 335 0.40 9.53 6.97
N GLY A 336 0.86 10.35 6.02
CA GLY A 336 1.78 9.91 4.98
C GLY A 336 3.11 9.38 5.53
N MET A 337 3.65 10.06 6.52
CA MET A 337 4.84 9.65 7.28
C MET A 337 4.61 8.30 7.99
N MET A 338 3.46 8.11 8.64
CA MET A 338 3.07 6.84 9.27
C MET A 338 2.97 5.71 8.25
N LEU A 339 2.20 5.90 7.18
CA LEU A 339 1.95 4.86 6.19
C LEU A 339 3.24 4.40 5.48
N SER A 340 4.12 5.34 5.11
CA SER A 340 5.40 5.01 4.48
C SER A 340 6.33 4.28 5.44
N GLY A 341 6.40 4.71 6.70
CA GLY A 341 7.23 4.06 7.72
C GLY A 341 6.77 2.64 8.00
N LEU A 342 5.46 2.40 8.11
CA LEU A 342 4.89 1.07 8.29
C LEU A 342 5.12 0.18 7.07
N SER A 343 4.96 0.72 5.86
CA SER A 343 5.19 -0.02 4.62
C SER A 343 6.64 -0.53 4.52
N ILE A 344 7.63 0.34 4.75
CA ILE A 344 9.04 -0.04 4.70
C ILE A 344 9.40 -1.00 5.83
N SER A 345 8.87 -0.76 7.04
CA SER A 345 9.25 -1.55 8.20
C SER A 345 8.62 -2.94 8.20
N SER A 346 7.45 -3.14 7.60
CA SER A 346 6.70 -4.41 7.67
C SER A 346 7.48 -5.62 7.16
N ILE A 347 8.32 -5.44 6.14
CA ILE A 347 9.16 -6.51 5.60
C ILE A 347 10.52 -6.52 6.30
N ASN A 348 11.13 -5.35 6.48
CA ASN A 348 12.51 -5.27 6.96
C ASN A 348 12.68 -5.67 8.43
N ILE A 349 11.69 -5.43 9.27
CA ILE A 349 11.70 -5.84 10.68
C ILE A 349 11.75 -7.37 10.84
N ILE A 350 11.15 -8.11 9.89
CA ILE A 350 11.18 -9.57 9.90
C ILE A 350 12.61 -10.10 9.75
N PHE A 351 13.42 -9.45 8.90
CA PHE A 351 14.84 -9.81 8.77
C PHE A 351 15.67 -9.52 10.02
N GLU A 352 15.20 -8.61 10.89
CA GLU A 352 15.86 -8.35 12.17
C GLU A 352 15.46 -9.37 13.26
N PHE A 353 14.21 -9.89 13.22
CA PHE A 353 13.73 -10.89 14.18
C PHE A 353 14.13 -12.31 13.85
N SER A 354 14.18 -12.68 12.57
CA SER A 354 14.28 -14.08 12.18
C SER A 354 15.66 -14.46 11.65
N PRO A 355 16.15 -15.68 11.92
CA PRO A 355 17.24 -16.29 11.16
C PRO A 355 16.88 -16.34 9.67
N LYS A 356 17.89 -16.24 8.78
CA LYS A 356 17.68 -16.18 7.32
C LYS A 356 16.81 -17.31 6.76
N GLN A 357 16.92 -18.51 7.33
CA GLN A 357 16.18 -19.71 6.91
C GLN A 357 14.69 -19.63 7.28
N LEU A 358 14.34 -18.92 8.37
CA LEU A 358 12.99 -18.83 8.93
C LEU A 358 12.24 -17.57 8.48
N VAL A 359 12.85 -16.66 7.70
CA VAL A 359 12.21 -15.43 7.20
C VAL A 359 10.84 -15.69 6.56
N PRO A 360 10.66 -16.71 5.68
CA PRO A 360 9.34 -16.97 5.10
C PRO A 360 8.29 -17.33 6.15
N LEU A 361 8.68 -18.09 7.19
CA LEU A 361 7.78 -18.53 8.26
C LEU A 361 7.35 -17.34 9.15
N TYR A 362 8.30 -16.51 9.60
CA TYR A 362 8.01 -15.30 10.37
C TYR A 362 7.14 -14.31 9.57
N THR A 363 7.40 -14.17 8.27
CA THR A 363 6.56 -13.36 7.36
C THR A 363 5.13 -13.89 7.31
N ALA A 364 4.96 -15.20 7.13
CA ALA A 364 3.63 -15.82 7.07
C ALA A 364 2.86 -15.62 8.39
N VAL A 365 3.50 -15.85 9.54
CA VAL A 365 2.90 -15.63 10.86
C VAL A 365 2.50 -14.17 11.05
N SER A 366 3.37 -13.23 10.68
CA SER A 366 3.07 -11.79 10.75
C SER A 366 1.86 -11.41 9.89
N GLN A 367 1.80 -11.92 8.66
CA GLN A 367 0.66 -11.65 7.75
C GLN A 367 -0.65 -12.26 8.28
N ILE A 368 -0.62 -13.50 8.76
CA ILE A 368 -1.80 -14.17 9.34
C ILE A 368 -2.31 -13.40 10.57
N ALA A 369 -1.42 -12.88 11.41
CA ALA A 369 -1.79 -12.15 12.61
C ALA A 369 -2.32 -10.73 12.31
N LEU A 370 -1.69 -9.99 11.41
CA LEU A 370 -1.96 -8.57 11.21
C LEU A 370 -2.99 -8.28 10.12
N THR A 371 -3.08 -9.10 9.07
CA THR A 371 -3.98 -8.83 7.93
C THR A 371 -5.46 -8.80 8.32
N PRO A 372 -6.01 -9.73 9.12
CA PRO A 372 -7.41 -9.65 9.52
C PRO A 372 -7.72 -8.37 10.29
N LEU A 373 -6.80 -7.93 11.17
CA LEU A 373 -6.95 -6.68 11.93
C LEU A 373 -6.95 -5.48 11.00
N SER A 374 -5.94 -5.34 10.13
CA SER A 374 -5.85 -4.23 9.17
C SER A 374 -7.06 -4.18 8.23
N SER A 375 -7.67 -5.33 7.92
CA SER A 375 -8.82 -5.41 7.04
C SER A 375 -10.12 -4.95 7.70
N VAL A 376 -10.30 -5.23 9.00
CA VAL A 376 -11.55 -4.92 9.72
C VAL A 376 -11.54 -3.53 10.33
N VAL A 377 -10.39 -3.04 10.73
CA VAL A 377 -10.24 -1.77 11.47
C VAL A 377 -10.83 -0.56 10.75
N PRO A 378 -10.64 -0.32 9.45
CA PRO A 378 -11.27 0.83 8.79
C PRO A 378 -12.80 0.74 8.75
N LEU A 379 -13.36 -0.49 8.65
CA LEU A 379 -14.81 -0.70 8.73
C LEU A 379 -15.35 -0.37 10.12
N LEU A 380 -14.66 -0.80 11.19
CA LEU A 380 -14.97 -0.40 12.57
C LEU A 380 -14.90 1.12 12.73
N GLY A 381 -13.94 1.76 12.04
CA GLY A 381 -13.84 3.22 11.97
C GLY A 381 -15.10 3.87 11.41
N GLY A 382 -15.70 3.26 10.38
CA GLY A 382 -16.98 3.68 9.84
C GLY A 382 -18.10 3.60 10.87
N VAL A 383 -18.20 2.49 11.61
CA VAL A 383 -19.20 2.32 12.68
C VAL A 383 -19.01 3.37 13.78
N VAL A 384 -17.79 3.58 14.26
CA VAL A 384 -17.49 4.59 15.29
C VAL A 384 -17.81 5.99 14.79
N ALA A 385 -17.41 6.33 13.55
CA ALA A 385 -17.68 7.64 12.98
C ALA A 385 -19.17 7.90 12.74
N GLU A 386 -19.95 6.87 12.37
CA GLU A 386 -21.39 6.96 12.13
C GLU A 386 -22.16 7.10 13.44
N GLN A 387 -21.81 6.36 14.50
CA GLN A 387 -22.54 6.33 15.75
C GLN A 387 -22.07 7.39 16.76
N LEU A 388 -20.77 7.66 16.84
CA LEU A 388 -20.16 8.50 17.88
C LEU A 388 -19.48 9.75 17.29
N GLY A 389 -19.45 9.88 15.97
CA GLY A 389 -18.83 11.01 15.26
C GLY A 389 -17.33 10.89 15.07
N TYR A 390 -16.78 11.80 14.26
CA TYR A 390 -15.36 11.83 13.92
C TYR A 390 -14.45 12.05 15.13
N ALA A 391 -14.87 12.86 16.09
CA ALA A 391 -14.05 13.15 17.29
C ALA A 391 -13.76 11.87 18.07
N ALA A 392 -14.79 11.03 18.32
CA ALA A 392 -14.60 9.74 19.02
C ALA A 392 -13.67 8.81 18.25
N ASN A 393 -13.79 8.78 16.93
CA ASN A 393 -12.92 7.99 16.04
C ASN A 393 -11.45 8.44 16.21
N TYR A 394 -11.18 9.76 16.21
CA TYR A 394 -9.83 10.30 16.31
C TYR A 394 -9.23 10.12 17.72
N TRP A 395 -10.03 10.30 18.78
CA TRP A 395 -9.60 9.99 20.13
C TRP A 395 -9.20 8.52 20.28
N LEU A 396 -10.03 7.60 19.74
CA LEU A 396 -9.76 6.18 19.79
C LEU A 396 -8.48 5.81 19.02
N ALA A 397 -8.33 6.31 17.80
CA ALA A 397 -7.12 6.11 17.00
C ALA A 397 -5.86 6.62 17.72
N GLY A 398 -5.90 7.85 18.21
CA GLY A 398 -4.77 8.48 18.89
C GLY A 398 -4.38 7.77 20.19
N ALA A 399 -5.36 7.43 21.02
CA ALA A 399 -5.13 6.77 22.30
C ALA A 399 -4.57 5.35 22.14
N LEU A 400 -5.18 4.54 21.26
CA LEU A 400 -4.70 3.17 21.00
C LEU A 400 -3.36 3.16 20.29
N GLY A 401 -3.13 4.10 19.37
CA GLY A 401 -1.83 4.28 18.72
C GLY A 401 -0.73 4.66 19.73
N LEU A 402 -1.01 5.56 20.66
CA LEU A 402 -0.08 5.92 21.73
C LEU A 402 0.15 4.75 22.70
N ALA A 403 -0.89 4.01 23.07
CA ALA A 403 -0.77 2.80 23.88
C ALA A 403 0.12 1.74 23.17
N SER A 404 -0.05 1.59 21.86
CA SER A 404 0.82 0.73 21.05
C SER A 404 2.28 1.18 21.07
N LEU A 405 2.54 2.49 20.91
CA LEU A 405 3.89 3.06 20.99
C LEU A 405 4.54 2.77 22.37
N LEU A 406 3.81 2.98 23.44
CA LEU A 406 4.30 2.73 24.80
C LEU A 406 4.56 1.24 25.01
N GLY A 407 3.64 0.38 24.55
CA GLY A 407 3.78 -1.07 24.66
C GLY A 407 4.95 -1.61 23.85
N ILE A 408 5.13 -1.17 22.60
CA ILE A 408 6.31 -1.53 21.79
C ILE A 408 7.59 -1.07 22.49
N SER A 409 7.61 0.13 23.04
CA SER A 409 8.81 0.69 23.66
C SER A 409 9.18 0.01 24.99
N ALA A 410 8.18 -0.49 25.73
CA ALA A 410 8.38 -1.14 27.01
C ALA A 410 8.65 -2.66 26.88
N ALA A 411 7.95 -3.35 25.96
CA ALA A 411 7.92 -4.80 25.92
C ALA A 411 8.78 -5.41 24.80
N VAL A 412 9.06 -4.68 23.72
CA VAL A 412 9.79 -5.20 22.57
C VAL A 412 11.25 -4.76 22.62
N LYS A 413 12.15 -5.73 22.74
CA LYS A 413 13.59 -5.50 22.65
C LYS A 413 14.00 -5.30 21.19
N ASN A 414 14.93 -4.35 20.96
CA ASN A 414 15.40 -4.08 19.60
C ASN A 414 16.14 -5.31 19.03
N PRO A 415 15.61 -5.96 17.98
CA PRO A 415 16.17 -7.22 17.47
C PRO A 415 17.53 -7.00 16.76
N LYS A 416 17.83 -5.81 16.27
CA LYS A 416 19.09 -5.50 15.57
C LYS A 416 20.34 -5.75 16.43
N GLY A 417 20.24 -5.75 17.75
CA GLY A 417 21.35 -6.03 18.67
C GLY A 417 21.84 -7.47 18.61
N HIS A 418 20.99 -8.43 18.24
CA HIS A 418 21.32 -9.85 18.20
C HIS A 418 22.07 -10.27 16.94
N SER A 419 21.77 -9.63 15.79
CA SER A 419 22.48 -9.90 14.53
C SER A 419 23.91 -9.34 14.49
N GLY A 420 24.25 -8.39 15.35
CA GLY A 420 25.59 -7.78 15.43
C GLY A 420 26.58 -8.58 16.29
N GLU A 421 26.09 -9.43 17.20
CA GLU A 421 26.94 -10.27 18.04
C GLU A 421 27.36 -11.55 17.33
N GLU A 422 26.49 -12.14 16.50
CA GLU A 422 26.83 -13.32 15.68
C GLU A 422 27.86 -13.01 14.58
N LEU A 423 27.86 -11.79 14.02
CA LEU A 423 28.84 -11.34 13.02
C LEU A 423 30.21 -10.98 13.65
N LYS A 424 30.31 -10.80 14.96
CA LYS A 424 31.59 -10.60 15.67
C LYS A 424 32.15 -11.89 16.23
N ALA A 425 31.36 -12.96 16.29
CA ALA A 425 31.75 -14.28 16.77
C ALA A 425 32.09 -15.29 15.65
N ALA A 426 31.87 -14.91 14.38
CA ALA A 426 32.27 -15.64 13.17
C ALA A 426 33.45 -14.93 12.46
#